data_baf6b12fd2c82325a43a0949a9b2e8c6
#
_entry.id   baf6b12fd2c82325a43a0949a9b2e8c6
#
_cell.length_a   1.000
_cell.length_b   1.000
_cell.length_c   1.000
_cell.angle_alpha   90.00
_cell.angle_beta   90.00
_cell.angle_gamma   90.00
#
_symmetry.space_group_name_H-M   'P 1'
#
loop_
_entity.id
_entity.type
_entity.pdbx_description
1 polymer ?
#
loop_
_entity_poly.entity_id
_entity_poly.type
_entity_poly.pdbx_seq_one_letter_code
_entity_poly.pdbx_strand_id
1 'polypeptide(L)'
;MPDREVQTIRDLIYYQYAKIIAKSAFGPDAKAKSYGFIKATFRELKNDEKKWSEILREDRQLVEMEKQCIYCGSTTDLSWEHIVPRSLHINERCPTCDRIQGIHNQIWACRICNSRKGTKGLYHFYEELYPDENTSDIIPELLEKKYLKTIYYCHQCNGTLDSNCGGKGLSVLDLDLCVEGEA
;
A
#
# COMPACT_ATOMS: atom_id res chain seq x y z
N MET A 1 12.60 -10.84 -3.25
CA MET A 1 12.61 -10.32 -4.62
C MET A 1 11.23 -10.52 -5.24
N PRO A 2 10.69 -9.51 -5.92
CA PRO A 2 9.48 -9.70 -6.72
C PRO A 2 9.73 -10.73 -7.83
N ASP A 3 8.65 -11.36 -8.29
CA ASP A 3 8.69 -12.29 -9.42
C ASP A 3 9.23 -11.59 -10.67
N ARG A 4 9.89 -12.34 -11.58
CA ARG A 4 10.42 -11.81 -12.85
C ARG A 4 9.34 -11.18 -13.76
N GLU A 5 8.07 -11.51 -13.53
CA GLU A 5 6.93 -10.95 -14.27
C GLU A 5 6.53 -9.55 -13.78
N VAL A 6 7.06 -9.11 -12.63
CA VAL A 6 6.82 -7.77 -12.05
C VAL A 6 7.81 -6.79 -12.66
N GLN A 7 7.38 -6.00 -13.62
CA GLN A 7 8.23 -5.11 -14.41
C GLN A 7 7.89 -3.63 -14.25
N THR A 8 6.68 -3.32 -13.81
CA THR A 8 6.18 -1.95 -13.66
C THR A 8 5.66 -1.71 -12.24
N ILE A 9 5.45 -0.45 -11.89
CA ILE A 9 4.79 -0.07 -10.63
C ILE A 9 3.40 -0.71 -10.53
N ARG A 10 2.63 -0.73 -11.61
CA ARG A 10 1.33 -1.42 -11.68
C ARG A 10 1.46 -2.88 -11.32
N ASP A 11 2.42 -3.58 -11.91
CA ASP A 11 2.69 -4.98 -11.65
C ASP A 11 3.06 -5.21 -10.18
N LEU A 12 3.87 -4.34 -9.61
CA LEU A 12 4.29 -4.42 -8.21
C LEU A 12 3.09 -4.28 -7.26
N ILE A 13 2.22 -3.29 -7.50
CA ILE A 13 0.99 -3.08 -6.71
C ILE A 13 0.09 -4.30 -6.78
N TYR A 14 -0.17 -4.82 -7.97
CA TYR A 14 -1.00 -6.01 -8.16
C TYR A 14 -0.40 -7.26 -7.53
N TYR A 15 0.93 -7.40 -7.59
CA TYR A 15 1.62 -8.53 -6.97
C TYR A 15 1.54 -8.49 -5.43
N GLN A 16 1.71 -7.31 -4.81
CA GLN A 16 1.51 -7.16 -3.37
C GLN A 16 0.03 -7.43 -2.99
N TYR A 17 -0.92 -6.93 -3.77
CA TYR A 17 -2.33 -7.19 -3.52
C TYR A 17 -2.67 -8.68 -3.64
N ALA A 18 -2.09 -9.39 -4.60
CA ALA A 18 -2.24 -10.85 -4.72
C ALA A 18 -1.68 -11.61 -3.51
N LYS A 19 -0.57 -11.13 -2.91
CA LYS A 19 -0.04 -11.69 -1.65
C LYS A 19 -1.01 -11.52 -0.49
N ILE A 20 -1.65 -10.35 -0.37
CA ILE A 20 -2.64 -10.11 0.69
C ILE A 20 -3.83 -11.06 0.53
N ILE A 21 -4.32 -11.26 -0.70
CA ILE A 21 -5.40 -12.22 -0.97
C ILE A 21 -4.97 -13.64 -0.58
N ALA A 22 -3.75 -14.04 -0.93
CA ALA A 22 -3.22 -15.37 -0.58
C ALA A 22 -3.09 -15.55 0.94
N LYS A 23 -2.60 -14.53 1.66
CA LYS A 23 -2.50 -14.53 3.13
C LYS A 23 -3.88 -14.68 3.78
N SER A 24 -4.88 -13.96 3.28
CA SER A 24 -6.27 -14.12 3.74
C SER A 24 -6.84 -15.51 3.46
N ALA A 25 -6.48 -16.14 2.33
CA ALA A 25 -7.03 -17.42 1.91
C ALA A 25 -6.39 -18.63 2.61
N PHE A 26 -5.09 -18.57 2.85
CA PHE A 26 -4.28 -19.72 3.30
C PHE A 26 -3.64 -19.54 4.68
N GLY A 27 -3.74 -18.36 5.27
CA GLY A 27 -3.05 -17.99 6.50
C GLY A 27 -1.56 -17.68 6.30
N PRO A 28 -0.88 -17.16 7.34
CA PRO A 28 0.49 -16.67 7.25
C PRO A 28 1.54 -17.76 6.97
N ASP A 29 1.25 -19.01 7.35
CA ASP A 29 2.22 -20.12 7.29
C ASP A 29 2.20 -20.90 5.96
N ALA A 30 1.34 -20.55 5.02
CA ALA A 30 1.11 -21.34 3.80
C ALA A 30 2.09 -21.03 2.64
N LYS A 31 3.33 -20.62 2.93
CA LYS A 31 4.31 -20.07 1.95
C LYS A 31 4.49 -20.92 0.66
N ALA A 32 4.57 -22.24 0.76
CA ALA A 32 4.82 -23.09 -0.41
C ALA A 32 3.57 -23.30 -1.30
N LYS A 33 2.39 -23.39 -0.70
CA LYS A 33 1.12 -23.59 -1.43
C LYS A 33 0.56 -22.31 -2.03
N SER A 34 0.93 -21.14 -1.46
CA SER A 34 0.41 -19.85 -1.88
C SER A 34 1.10 -19.28 -3.12
N TYR A 35 2.33 -19.70 -3.46
CA TYR A 35 3.08 -19.10 -4.57
C TYR A 35 2.37 -19.23 -5.93
N GLY A 36 1.87 -20.43 -6.26
CA GLY A 36 1.10 -20.64 -7.49
C GLY A 36 -0.18 -19.81 -7.53
N PHE A 37 -0.86 -19.71 -6.39
CA PHE A 37 -2.06 -18.88 -6.24
C PHE A 37 -1.75 -17.38 -6.39
N ILE A 38 -0.66 -16.91 -5.78
CA ILE A 38 -0.21 -15.51 -5.91
C ILE A 38 0.05 -15.17 -7.39
N LYS A 39 0.76 -16.06 -8.12
CA LYS A 39 1.03 -15.84 -9.55
C LYS A 39 -0.25 -15.84 -10.39
N ALA A 40 -1.16 -16.78 -10.15
CA ALA A 40 -2.44 -16.83 -10.84
C ALA A 40 -3.25 -15.56 -10.60
N THR A 41 -3.43 -15.17 -9.33
CA THR A 41 -4.16 -13.95 -8.95
C THR A 41 -3.52 -12.68 -9.50
N PHE A 42 -2.18 -12.60 -9.49
CA PHE A 42 -1.46 -11.48 -10.10
C PHE A 42 -1.75 -11.36 -11.60
N ARG A 43 -1.70 -12.48 -12.35
CA ARG A 43 -1.99 -12.49 -13.79
C ARG A 43 -3.45 -12.12 -14.08
N GLU A 44 -4.40 -12.62 -13.29
CA GLU A 44 -5.81 -12.25 -13.38
C GLU A 44 -6.01 -10.74 -13.20
N LEU A 45 -5.33 -10.12 -12.21
CA LEU A 45 -5.36 -8.67 -11.99
C LEU A 45 -4.72 -7.90 -13.15
N LYS A 46 -3.57 -8.37 -13.63
CA LYS A 46 -2.82 -7.73 -14.73
C LYS A 46 -3.59 -7.75 -16.04
N ASN A 47 -4.36 -8.81 -16.30
CA ASN A 47 -5.16 -9.00 -17.52
C ASN A 47 -6.59 -8.44 -17.40
N ASP A 48 -6.93 -7.74 -16.33
CA ASP A 48 -8.29 -7.23 -16.03
C ASP A 48 -9.37 -8.34 -15.90
N GLU A 49 -8.95 -9.61 -15.74
CA GLU A 49 -9.85 -10.74 -15.51
C GLU A 49 -10.41 -10.74 -14.07
N LYS A 50 -9.68 -10.10 -13.16
CA LYS A 50 -10.07 -9.89 -11.77
C LYS A 50 -9.89 -8.43 -11.39
N LYS A 51 -10.90 -7.88 -10.72
CA LYS A 51 -10.84 -6.53 -10.15
C LYS A 51 -10.64 -6.62 -8.65
N TRP A 52 -9.83 -5.71 -8.10
CA TRP A 52 -9.82 -5.53 -6.65
C TRP A 52 -11.12 -4.90 -6.17
N SER A 53 -11.45 -5.10 -4.88
CA SER A 53 -12.61 -4.44 -4.27
C SER A 53 -12.45 -2.91 -4.31
N GLU A 54 -13.56 -2.19 -4.37
CA GLU A 54 -13.52 -0.74 -4.23
C GLU A 54 -13.00 -0.36 -2.84
N ILE A 55 -12.31 0.79 -2.75
CA ILE A 55 -11.73 1.29 -1.50
C ILE A 55 -12.79 1.55 -0.42
N LEU A 56 -14.04 1.79 -0.82
CA LEU A 56 -15.18 1.98 0.10
C LEU A 56 -15.38 0.81 1.08
N ARG A 57 -15.00 -0.40 0.70
CA ARG A 57 -15.05 -1.56 1.59
C ARG A 57 -14.09 -1.41 2.77
N GLU A 58 -12.87 -1.00 2.49
CA GLU A 58 -11.85 -0.76 3.50
C GLU A 58 -12.20 0.45 4.37
N ASP A 59 -12.80 1.47 3.79
CA ASP A 59 -13.26 2.65 4.54
C ASP A 59 -14.37 2.30 5.53
N ARG A 60 -15.33 1.47 5.09
CA ARG A 60 -16.38 0.95 5.98
C ARG A 60 -15.78 0.14 7.12
N GLN A 61 -14.87 -0.77 6.82
CA GLN A 61 -14.19 -1.58 7.82
C GLN A 61 -13.46 -0.69 8.84
N LEU A 62 -12.79 0.37 8.39
CA LEU A 62 -12.12 1.33 9.28
C LEU A 62 -13.09 2.04 10.23
N VAL A 63 -14.26 2.43 9.73
CA VAL A 63 -15.28 3.13 10.55
C VAL A 63 -15.91 2.20 11.58
N GLU A 64 -16.08 0.92 11.23
CA GLU A 64 -16.68 -0.10 12.11
C GLU A 64 -15.70 -0.66 13.16
N MET A 65 -14.38 -0.49 12.96
CA MET A 65 -13.38 -0.93 13.93
C MET A 65 -13.32 -0.03 15.17
N GLU A 66 -12.93 -0.63 16.30
CA GLU A 66 -12.56 0.15 17.49
C GLU A 66 -11.42 1.13 17.16
N LYS A 67 -11.54 2.34 17.66
CA LYS A 67 -10.53 3.38 17.46
C LYS A 67 -9.27 3.06 18.25
N GLN A 68 -8.25 2.65 17.54
CA GLN A 68 -6.92 2.41 18.08
C GLN A 68 -5.84 2.77 17.05
N CYS A 69 -4.65 3.06 17.54
CA CYS A 69 -3.51 3.29 16.66
C CYS A 69 -3.20 2.03 15.86
N ILE A 70 -3.26 2.11 14.54
CA ILE A 70 -3.00 0.98 13.64
C ILE A 70 -1.56 0.46 13.75
N TYR A 71 -0.63 1.29 14.20
CA TYR A 71 0.79 0.97 14.30
C TYR A 71 1.18 0.29 15.63
N CYS A 72 0.59 0.71 16.74
CA CYS A 72 1.00 0.23 18.07
C CYS A 72 -0.15 -0.19 18.98
N GLY A 73 -1.41 -0.13 18.52
CA GLY A 73 -2.58 -0.52 19.31
C GLY A 73 -3.01 0.46 20.41
N SER A 74 -2.31 1.60 20.61
CA SER A 74 -2.69 2.59 21.63
C SER A 74 -4.09 3.14 21.36
N THR A 75 -4.87 3.34 22.42
CA THR A 75 -6.21 3.93 22.36
C THR A 75 -6.24 5.41 22.77
N THR A 76 -5.07 5.99 23.11
CA THR A 76 -4.94 7.37 23.60
C THR A 76 -4.30 8.28 22.55
N ASP A 77 -4.60 9.57 22.62
CA ASP A 77 -4.05 10.62 21.76
C ASP A 77 -4.17 10.31 20.24
N LEU A 78 -5.31 9.76 19.86
CA LEU A 78 -5.58 9.37 18.48
C LEU A 78 -5.90 10.59 17.62
N SER A 79 -5.34 10.59 16.42
CA SER A 79 -5.60 11.55 15.34
C SER A 79 -5.70 10.83 14.00
N TRP A 80 -6.26 11.52 13.01
CA TRP A 80 -6.17 11.06 11.64
C TRP A 80 -4.74 11.20 11.12
N GLU A 81 -4.25 10.14 10.53
CA GLU A 81 -2.96 10.03 9.84
C GLU A 81 -3.17 9.72 8.36
N HIS A 82 -2.35 10.32 7.50
CA HIS A 82 -2.35 10.04 6.06
C HIS A 82 -1.41 8.88 5.75
N ILE A 83 -1.97 7.77 5.25
CA ILE A 83 -1.21 6.56 4.91
C ILE A 83 -0.16 6.87 3.84
N VAL A 84 -0.59 7.47 2.73
CA VAL A 84 0.28 8.07 1.72
C VAL A 84 0.50 9.52 2.08
N PRO A 85 1.76 9.96 2.26
CA PRO A 85 2.07 11.33 2.66
C PRO A 85 1.50 12.36 1.67
N ARG A 86 0.93 13.44 2.20
CA ARG A 86 0.40 14.53 1.34
C ARG A 86 1.49 15.22 0.52
N SER A 87 2.74 15.17 0.98
CA SER A 87 3.90 15.72 0.25
C SER A 87 4.15 15.05 -1.10
N LEU A 88 3.67 13.80 -1.31
CA LEU A 88 3.73 13.13 -2.61
C LEU A 88 2.70 13.68 -3.62
N HIS A 89 1.94 14.68 -3.22
CA HIS A 89 0.81 15.26 -3.97
C HIS A 89 1.05 16.67 -4.47
N ILE A 90 2.21 17.04 -4.85
CA ILE A 90 2.51 18.42 -5.28
C ILE A 90 2.12 18.67 -6.74
N ASN A 91 1.42 17.76 -7.38
CA ASN A 91 1.01 18.01 -8.75
C ASN A 91 -0.35 18.72 -8.80
N GLU A 92 -0.34 20.04 -9.00
CA GLU A 92 -1.53 20.90 -9.22
C GLU A 92 -2.43 20.40 -10.38
N ARG A 93 -1.95 19.45 -11.16
CA ARG A 93 -2.65 18.88 -12.34
C ARG A 93 -3.50 17.66 -12.03
N CYS A 94 -3.50 17.15 -10.80
CA CYS A 94 -4.28 15.95 -10.47
C CYS A 94 -5.69 16.30 -9.98
N PRO A 95 -6.75 16.12 -10.80
CA PRO A 95 -8.13 16.38 -10.39
C PRO A 95 -8.64 15.39 -9.32
N THR A 96 -7.90 14.32 -9.06
CA THR A 96 -8.24 13.26 -8.09
C THR A 96 -7.52 13.41 -6.76
N CYS A 97 -6.82 14.52 -6.53
CA CYS A 97 -6.11 14.81 -5.27
C CYS A 97 -7.02 14.79 -4.03
N ASP A 98 -8.32 15.04 -4.19
CA ASP A 98 -9.31 14.90 -3.12
C ASP A 98 -9.31 13.51 -2.47
N ARG A 99 -8.92 12.46 -3.21
CA ARG A 99 -8.80 11.11 -2.67
C ARG A 99 -7.73 10.97 -1.60
N ILE A 100 -6.65 11.74 -1.68
CA ILE A 100 -5.57 11.70 -0.67
C ILE A 100 -5.91 12.50 0.56
N GLN A 101 -6.77 13.50 0.44
CA GLN A 101 -7.23 14.27 1.59
C GLN A 101 -8.40 13.60 2.32
N GLY A 102 -9.10 12.68 1.65
CA GLY A 102 -10.28 12.01 2.17
C GLY A 102 -9.98 10.78 3.04
N ILE A 103 -11.06 10.18 3.56
CA ILE A 103 -11.03 8.97 4.39
C ILE A 103 -10.29 7.81 3.73
N HIS A 104 -10.26 7.75 2.40
CA HIS A 104 -9.55 6.72 1.63
C HIS A 104 -8.07 6.61 1.99
N ASN A 105 -7.45 7.75 2.33
CA ASN A 105 -6.05 7.85 2.72
C ASN A 105 -5.86 8.05 4.22
N GLN A 106 -6.88 7.86 5.04
CA GLN A 106 -6.82 8.13 6.47
C GLN A 106 -6.97 6.86 7.30
N ILE A 107 -6.27 6.85 8.44
CA ILE A 107 -6.35 5.84 9.50
C ILE A 107 -6.21 6.49 10.87
N TRP A 108 -6.54 5.75 11.93
CA TRP A 108 -6.25 6.19 13.29
C TRP A 108 -4.81 5.89 13.68
N ALA A 109 -4.09 6.91 14.12
CA ALA A 109 -2.75 6.77 14.69
C ALA A 109 -2.62 7.61 15.96
N CYS A 110 -1.86 7.12 16.95
CA CYS A 110 -1.50 7.95 18.09
C CYS A 110 -0.48 9.00 17.67
N ARG A 111 -0.41 10.10 18.42
CA ARG A 111 0.46 11.24 18.14
C ARG A 111 1.93 10.83 17.97
N ILE A 112 2.41 9.87 18.76
CA ILE A 112 3.80 9.39 18.70
C ILE A 112 4.06 8.69 17.37
N CYS A 113 3.21 7.73 16.98
CA CYS A 113 3.39 7.00 15.71
C CYS A 113 3.21 7.92 14.51
N ASN A 114 2.23 8.83 14.55
CA ASN A 114 2.02 9.82 13.50
C ASN A 114 3.26 10.71 13.30
N SER A 115 3.84 11.24 14.39
CA SER A 115 5.06 12.05 14.33
C SER A 115 6.28 11.25 13.83
N ARG A 116 6.42 9.99 14.24
CA ARG A 116 7.53 9.12 13.77
C ARG A 116 7.41 8.79 12.31
N LYS A 117 6.20 8.53 11.82
CA LYS A 117 5.97 8.27 10.40
C LYS A 117 6.27 9.51 9.56
N GLY A 118 5.73 10.66 9.93
CA GLY A 118 5.94 11.91 9.21
C GLY A 118 5.61 11.77 7.72
N THR A 119 6.58 12.08 6.86
CA THR A 119 6.46 12.00 5.39
C THR A 119 6.93 10.67 4.80
N LYS A 120 7.26 9.67 5.63
CA LYS A 120 7.71 8.36 5.14
C LYS A 120 6.57 7.59 4.51
N GLY A 121 6.88 6.84 3.44
CA GLY A 121 5.99 5.84 2.89
C GLY A 121 5.72 4.70 3.87
N LEU A 122 4.67 3.93 3.59
CA LEU A 122 4.23 2.86 4.51
C LEU A 122 5.31 1.80 4.73
N TYR A 123 5.88 1.27 3.64
CA TYR A 123 6.89 0.21 3.73
C TYR A 123 8.19 0.69 4.37
N HIS A 124 8.67 1.89 4.05
CA HIS A 124 9.82 2.51 4.70
C HIS A 124 9.62 2.67 6.21
N PHE A 125 8.43 3.09 6.62
CA PHE A 125 8.13 3.27 8.04
C PHE A 125 8.13 1.93 8.79
N TYR A 126 7.58 0.87 8.20
CA TYR A 126 7.60 -0.46 8.82
C TYR A 126 9.00 -1.08 8.83
N GLU A 127 9.81 -0.87 7.79
CA GLU A 127 11.21 -1.31 7.77
C GLU A 127 12.04 -0.63 8.85
N GLU A 128 11.79 0.67 9.13
CA GLU A 128 12.44 1.37 10.24
C GLU A 128 11.97 0.88 11.62
N LEU A 129 10.68 0.54 11.76
CA LEU A 129 10.14 0.04 13.02
C LEU A 129 10.61 -1.39 13.34
N TYR A 130 10.78 -2.21 12.33
CA TYR A 130 11.01 -3.65 12.42
C TYR A 130 12.07 -4.09 11.40
N PRO A 131 13.35 -3.68 11.58
CA PRO A 131 14.40 -3.88 10.57
C PRO A 131 14.75 -5.35 10.32
N ASP A 132 14.48 -6.23 11.28
CA ASP A 132 14.77 -7.66 11.18
C ASP A 132 13.57 -8.49 10.68
N GLU A 133 12.44 -7.85 10.39
CA GLU A 133 11.21 -8.52 9.98
C GLU A 133 10.88 -8.24 8.51
N ASN A 134 10.16 -9.18 7.89
CA ASN A 134 9.63 -8.95 6.55
C ASN A 134 8.38 -8.04 6.64
N THR A 135 8.48 -6.83 6.16
CA THR A 135 7.42 -5.81 6.23
C THR A 135 6.06 -6.30 5.73
N SER A 136 6.03 -7.12 4.66
CA SER A 136 4.79 -7.69 4.13
C SER A 136 4.09 -8.66 5.07
N ASP A 137 4.79 -9.22 6.05
CA ASP A 137 4.21 -10.17 7.01
C ASP A 137 3.60 -9.46 8.24
N ILE A 138 4.09 -8.25 8.55
CA ILE A 138 3.74 -7.52 9.78
C ILE A 138 2.76 -6.35 9.56
N ILE A 139 2.68 -5.81 8.34
CA ILE A 139 1.72 -4.74 8.04
C ILE A 139 0.29 -5.29 8.15
N PRO A 140 -0.62 -4.62 8.92
CA PRO A 140 -2.02 -5.00 8.97
C PRO A 140 -2.68 -4.99 7.59
N GLU A 141 -3.43 -6.04 7.25
CA GLU A 141 -4.03 -6.17 5.91
C GLU A 141 -4.88 -4.97 5.49
N LEU A 142 -5.68 -4.43 6.40
CA LEU A 142 -6.52 -3.26 6.12
C LEU A 142 -5.67 -2.06 5.72
N LEU A 143 -4.59 -1.81 6.45
CA LEU A 143 -3.67 -0.71 6.21
C LEU A 143 -2.98 -0.87 4.85
N GLU A 144 -2.45 -2.06 4.58
CA GLU A 144 -1.76 -2.35 3.33
C GLU A 144 -2.70 -2.25 2.12
N LYS A 145 -3.95 -2.78 2.23
CA LYS A 145 -4.97 -2.64 1.17
C LYS A 145 -5.29 -1.18 0.88
N LYS A 146 -5.52 -0.36 1.91
CA LYS A 146 -5.80 1.07 1.73
C LYS A 146 -4.61 1.79 1.09
N TYR A 147 -3.39 1.49 1.54
CA TYR A 147 -2.17 2.05 0.95
C TYR A 147 -2.04 1.71 -0.53
N LEU A 148 -2.09 0.42 -0.91
CA LEU A 148 -1.92 -0.02 -2.29
C LEU A 148 -2.95 0.60 -3.24
N LYS A 149 -4.20 0.71 -2.81
CA LYS A 149 -5.25 1.35 -3.62
C LYS A 149 -5.04 2.85 -3.74
N THR A 150 -4.61 3.52 -2.68
CA THR A 150 -4.36 4.96 -2.69
C THR A 150 -3.14 5.29 -3.55
N ILE A 151 -2.03 4.59 -3.37
CA ILE A 151 -0.81 4.83 -4.13
C ILE A 151 -0.98 4.49 -5.63
N TYR A 152 -1.81 3.50 -5.97
CA TYR A 152 -2.17 3.22 -7.35
C TYR A 152 -2.76 4.45 -8.04
N TYR A 153 -3.69 5.14 -7.39
CA TYR A 153 -4.29 6.36 -7.95
C TYR A 153 -3.28 7.50 -8.05
N CYS A 154 -2.32 7.59 -7.12
CA CYS A 154 -1.23 8.57 -7.23
C CYS A 154 -0.40 8.34 -8.48
N HIS A 155 0.04 7.10 -8.70
CA HIS A 155 0.78 6.72 -9.91
C HIS A 155 -0.04 6.89 -11.19
N GLN A 156 -1.35 6.59 -11.13
CA GLN A 156 -2.25 6.80 -12.27
C GLN A 156 -2.34 8.28 -12.65
N CYS A 157 -2.49 9.17 -11.66
CA CYS A 157 -2.56 10.61 -11.89
C CYS A 157 -1.25 11.18 -12.43
N ASN A 158 -0.11 10.66 -11.97
CA ASN A 158 1.21 11.13 -12.38
C ASN A 158 1.72 10.43 -13.66
N GLY A 159 0.97 9.46 -14.20
CA GLY A 159 1.36 8.74 -15.42
C GLY A 159 2.53 7.76 -15.20
N THR A 160 2.83 7.39 -13.95
CA THR A 160 3.99 6.55 -13.59
C THR A 160 3.63 5.08 -13.33
N LEU A 161 2.36 4.67 -13.53
CA LEU A 161 1.94 3.27 -13.34
C LEU A 161 2.75 2.27 -14.16
N ASP A 162 3.12 2.63 -15.38
CA ASP A 162 3.83 1.75 -16.30
C ASP A 162 5.36 2.01 -16.29
N SER A 163 5.85 2.82 -15.32
CA SER A 163 7.28 3.05 -15.08
C SER A 163 7.94 1.83 -14.44
N ASN A 164 9.22 1.61 -14.77
CA ASN A 164 10.10 0.62 -14.15
C ASN A 164 11.11 1.22 -13.16
N CYS A 165 10.94 2.49 -12.80
CA CYS A 165 11.80 3.20 -11.84
C CYS A 165 13.31 3.04 -12.08
N GLY A 166 13.74 3.19 -13.32
CA GLY A 166 15.17 3.16 -13.69
C GLY A 166 15.78 1.75 -13.87
N GLY A 167 14.94 0.70 -13.93
CA GLY A 167 15.39 -0.61 -14.46
C GLY A 167 16.21 -1.50 -13.53
N LYS A 168 16.34 -1.18 -12.24
CA LYS A 168 17.15 -1.95 -11.27
C LYS A 168 16.40 -3.09 -10.55
N GLY A 169 15.20 -3.43 -10.99
CA GLY A 169 14.30 -4.34 -10.27
C GLY A 169 13.52 -3.61 -9.18
N LEU A 170 12.19 -3.72 -9.25
CA LEU A 170 11.27 -2.99 -8.38
C LEU A 170 11.26 -3.57 -6.97
N SER A 171 11.30 -2.69 -5.98
CA SER A 171 11.09 -2.96 -4.57
C SER A 171 9.79 -2.30 -4.11
N VAL A 172 9.18 -2.80 -3.05
CA VAL A 172 8.02 -2.16 -2.42
C VAL A 172 8.32 -0.73 -1.94
N LEU A 173 9.60 -0.44 -1.66
CA LEU A 173 10.06 0.88 -1.28
C LEU A 173 9.97 1.90 -2.43
N ASP A 174 9.99 1.43 -3.68
CA ASP A 174 9.90 2.29 -4.86
C ASP A 174 8.49 2.84 -5.08
N LEU A 175 7.47 2.27 -4.40
CA LEU A 175 6.09 2.72 -4.55
C LEU A 175 5.89 4.19 -4.17
N ASP A 176 6.61 4.67 -3.15
CA ASP A 176 6.55 6.10 -2.78
C ASP A 176 7.55 6.95 -3.59
N LEU A 177 8.73 6.41 -3.90
CA LEU A 177 9.81 7.15 -4.55
C LEU A 177 9.53 7.46 -6.03
N CYS A 178 8.83 6.56 -6.72
CA CYS A 178 8.58 6.70 -8.16
C CYS A 178 7.31 7.49 -8.51
N VAL A 179 6.61 8.05 -7.52
CA VAL A 179 5.40 8.85 -7.77
C VAL A 179 5.73 10.16 -8.50
N GLU A 180 6.88 10.75 -8.20
CA GLU A 180 7.24 12.08 -8.73
C GLU A 180 7.64 12.04 -10.22
N GLY A 181 7.88 10.85 -10.78
CA GLY A 181 8.38 10.70 -12.17
C GLY A 181 9.79 11.29 -12.32
N GLU A 182 10.61 10.69 -13.14
CA GLU A 182 11.83 11.36 -13.60
C GLU A 182 11.42 12.56 -14.49
N ALA A 183 11.85 13.74 -14.08
CA ALA A 183 11.68 14.97 -14.83
C ALA A 183 12.55 14.95 -16.11
#